data_8948bc021bc460f9ebe34bafc59d9ca7
#
_entry.id   8948bc021bc460f9ebe34bafc59d9ca7
#
_cell.length_a   1.000
_cell.length_b   1.000
_cell.length_c   1.000
_cell.angle_alpha   90.00
_cell.angle_beta   90.00
_cell.angle_gamma   90.00
#
_symmetry.space_group_name_H-M   'P 1'
#
loop_
_entity.id
_entity.type
_entity.pdbx_description
1 polymer ?
#
loop_
_entity_poly.entity_id
_entity_poly.type
_entity_poly.pdbx_seq_one_letter_code
_entity_poly.pdbx_strand_id
1 'polypeptide(L)'
;MKIVYFGSDVFLDVFEYLHLNHEILALYTYHMEEDYFNEHNIVQLAHMSGIPVCYGQITEDEMLSYMEKEGCELFFVAEYSHKIPVPDDSRFYGVNIHSSLLPEGRSYYPIECAMERGLGRSGVTMHKIAKSLDRGDILAQRKYDIQPGNDSVDIYLKSGRQALSMVKELMEDFDRVWSNARPQKEKLPYWNRPKKEALALNHSMTVEEARGVYRCFNKMTTVCIDGRS
;
A
#
# COMPACT_ATOMS: atom_id res chain seq x y z
N MET A 1 2.32 -2.84 21.28
CA MET A 1 1.27 -3.68 20.64
C MET A 1 1.91 -4.88 19.97
N LYS A 2 1.17 -5.97 19.84
CA LYS A 2 1.50 -7.15 19.03
C LYS A 2 0.83 -7.04 17.66
N ILE A 3 1.61 -7.11 16.60
CA ILE A 3 1.19 -6.74 15.24
C ILE A 3 1.46 -7.88 14.26
N VAL A 4 0.49 -8.22 13.42
CA VAL A 4 0.72 -8.97 12.18
C VAL A 4 0.79 -7.95 11.03
N TYR A 5 1.93 -7.92 10.35
CA TYR A 5 2.19 -6.95 9.27
C TYR A 5 2.04 -7.59 7.90
N PHE A 6 1.42 -6.86 6.96
CA PHE A 6 1.21 -7.25 5.57
C PHE A 6 1.79 -6.19 4.66
N GLY A 7 2.77 -6.53 3.86
CA GLY A 7 3.36 -5.52 2.97
C GLY A 7 4.60 -5.96 2.21
N SER A 8 5.22 -4.98 1.60
CA SER A 8 6.43 -5.10 0.78
C SER A 8 7.40 -3.96 1.10
N ASP A 9 8.51 -3.88 0.36
CA ASP A 9 9.53 -2.84 0.51
C ASP A 9 9.01 -1.41 0.28
N VAL A 10 7.83 -1.23 -0.33
CA VAL A 10 7.25 0.09 -0.62
C VAL A 10 7.12 0.96 0.64
N PHE A 11 6.77 0.35 1.76
CA PHE A 11 6.66 1.04 3.06
C PHE A 11 7.63 0.46 4.10
N LEU A 12 8.87 0.17 3.68
CA LEU A 12 9.91 -0.39 4.55
C LEU A 12 10.11 0.45 5.82
N ASP A 13 10.18 1.78 5.70
CA ASP A 13 10.34 2.69 6.85
C ASP A 13 9.23 2.54 7.89
N VAL A 14 8.00 2.21 7.45
CA VAL A 14 6.87 1.92 8.35
C VAL A 14 7.07 0.61 9.09
N PHE A 15 7.49 -0.44 8.36
CA PHE A 15 7.79 -1.74 8.97
C PHE A 15 8.93 -1.62 9.99
N GLU A 16 10.01 -0.94 9.64
CA GLU A 16 11.16 -0.70 10.54
C GLU A 16 10.72 0.03 11.82
N TYR A 17 9.94 1.09 11.68
CA TYR A 17 9.43 1.83 12.84
C TYR A 17 8.57 0.94 13.75
N LEU A 18 7.65 0.18 13.17
CA LEU A 18 6.78 -0.71 13.93
C LEU A 18 7.57 -1.82 14.61
N HIS A 19 8.55 -2.43 13.91
CA HIS A 19 9.42 -3.45 14.47
C HIS A 19 10.30 -2.94 15.64
N LEU A 20 10.82 -1.72 15.53
CA LEU A 20 11.67 -1.14 16.59
C LEU A 20 10.90 -0.76 17.86
N ASN A 21 9.59 -0.53 17.77
CA ASN A 21 8.77 0.00 18.87
C ASN A 21 7.67 -0.97 19.35
N HIS A 22 7.41 -2.03 18.61
CA HIS A 22 6.33 -2.99 18.87
C HIS A 22 6.78 -4.41 18.55
N GLU A 23 6.01 -5.42 18.92
CA GLU A 23 6.26 -6.83 18.62
C GLU A 23 5.59 -7.21 17.30
N ILE A 24 6.38 -7.58 16.30
CA ILE A 24 5.85 -8.11 15.04
C ILE A 24 5.78 -9.63 15.12
N LEU A 25 4.56 -10.15 15.12
CA LEU A 25 4.29 -11.59 15.23
C LEU A 25 4.59 -12.34 13.93
N ALA A 26 4.29 -11.71 12.79
CA ALA A 26 4.57 -12.25 11.46
C ALA A 26 4.59 -11.14 10.41
N LEU A 27 5.36 -11.36 9.35
CA LEU A 27 5.31 -10.61 8.10
C LEU A 27 4.63 -11.46 7.04
N TYR A 28 3.49 -11.00 6.52
CA TYR A 28 2.88 -11.54 5.31
C TYR A 28 3.31 -10.69 4.11
N THR A 29 3.88 -11.35 3.10
CA THR A 29 4.32 -10.70 1.87
C THR A 29 3.96 -11.54 0.65
N TYR A 30 4.38 -11.13 -0.54
CA TYR A 30 4.11 -11.84 -1.79
C TYR A 30 5.31 -11.71 -2.72
N HIS A 31 5.44 -12.65 -3.64
CA HIS A 31 6.44 -12.57 -4.69
C HIS A 31 5.97 -11.54 -5.74
N MET A 32 6.74 -10.49 -5.90
CA MET A 32 6.52 -9.53 -6.99
C MET A 32 7.21 -10.07 -8.25
N GLU A 33 6.43 -10.30 -9.31
CA GLU A 33 6.98 -10.66 -10.63
C GLU A 33 7.73 -9.47 -11.27
N GLU A 34 7.45 -8.26 -10.81
CA GLU A 34 8.01 -7.00 -11.30
C GLU A 34 8.69 -6.27 -10.14
N ASP A 35 10.03 -6.21 -10.15
CA ASP A 35 10.88 -5.59 -9.14
C ASP A 35 10.74 -4.05 -9.10
N TYR A 36 9.64 -3.54 -8.60
CA TYR A 36 9.52 -2.11 -8.30
C TYR A 36 10.37 -1.70 -7.10
N PHE A 37 10.24 -2.49 -6.05
CA PHE A 37 11.05 -2.44 -4.85
C PHE A 37 11.42 -3.88 -4.56
N ASN A 38 12.71 -4.15 -4.42
CA ASN A 38 13.15 -5.48 -4.05
C ASN A 38 12.53 -5.86 -2.71
N GLU A 39 11.54 -6.71 -2.70
CA GLU A 39 10.90 -7.27 -1.49
C GLU A 39 11.91 -7.90 -0.51
N HIS A 40 13.18 -7.94 -0.93
CA HIS A 40 14.27 -8.53 -0.19
C HIS A 40 14.65 -7.77 1.07
N ASN A 41 14.46 -6.44 1.15
CA ASN A 41 14.88 -5.66 2.32
C ASN A 41 13.97 -5.93 3.52
N ILE A 42 12.65 -5.90 3.33
CA ILE A 42 11.70 -6.19 4.41
C ILE A 42 11.82 -7.64 4.87
N VAL A 43 12.01 -8.58 3.92
CA VAL A 43 12.20 -10.01 4.21
C VAL A 43 13.53 -10.26 4.92
N GLN A 44 14.62 -9.63 4.46
CA GLN A 44 15.92 -9.73 5.14
C GLN A 44 15.83 -9.19 6.56
N LEU A 45 15.22 -8.03 6.76
CA LEU A 45 15.03 -7.45 8.09
C LEU A 45 14.20 -8.38 9.00
N ALA A 46 13.11 -8.94 8.48
CA ALA A 46 12.29 -9.89 9.22
C ALA A 46 13.09 -11.14 9.64
N HIS A 47 13.84 -11.74 8.73
CA HIS A 47 14.69 -12.90 9.03
C HIS A 47 15.77 -12.58 10.07
N MET A 48 16.47 -11.44 9.92
CA MET A 48 17.50 -11.01 10.88
C MET A 48 16.92 -10.76 12.28
N SER A 49 15.66 -10.40 12.35
CA SER A 49 14.92 -10.13 13.59
C SER A 49 14.19 -11.35 14.14
N GLY A 50 14.28 -12.51 13.47
CA GLY A 50 13.58 -13.74 13.87
C GLY A 50 12.05 -13.67 13.67
N ILE A 51 11.56 -12.74 12.84
CA ILE A 51 10.14 -12.61 12.53
C ILE A 51 9.76 -13.65 11.47
N PRO A 52 8.72 -14.49 11.71
CA PRO A 52 8.21 -15.41 10.71
C PRO A 52 7.75 -14.69 9.42
N VAL A 53 8.18 -15.17 8.26
CA VAL A 53 7.78 -14.64 6.94
C VAL A 53 6.84 -15.63 6.27
N CYS A 54 5.65 -15.15 5.91
CA CYS A 54 4.59 -15.91 5.25
C CYS A 54 4.36 -15.36 3.83
N TYR A 55 4.44 -16.23 2.83
CA TYR A 55 4.08 -15.90 1.45
C TYR A 55 2.69 -16.40 1.14
N GLY A 56 1.81 -15.51 0.71
CA GLY A 56 0.46 -15.86 0.34
C GLY A 56 -0.61 -15.20 1.20
N GLN A 57 -1.82 -15.71 1.08
CA GLN A 57 -3.00 -15.09 1.67
C GLN A 57 -3.33 -15.70 3.04
N ILE A 58 -3.55 -14.85 4.03
CA ILE A 58 -4.02 -15.26 5.36
C ILE A 58 -5.50 -15.65 5.30
N THR A 59 -5.88 -16.65 6.09
CA THR A 59 -7.27 -17.07 6.31
C THR A 59 -7.87 -16.38 7.54
N GLU A 60 -9.20 -16.39 7.65
CA GLU A 60 -9.89 -15.87 8.84
C GLU A 60 -9.56 -16.68 10.09
N ASP A 61 -9.44 -18.01 9.98
CA ASP A 61 -9.06 -18.90 11.09
C ASP A 61 -7.64 -18.59 11.60
N GLU A 62 -6.69 -18.30 10.71
CA GLU A 62 -5.35 -17.88 11.10
C GLU A 62 -5.37 -16.53 11.81
N MET A 63 -6.17 -15.55 11.33
CA MET A 63 -6.32 -14.26 12.02
C MET A 63 -6.88 -14.43 13.42
N LEU A 64 -7.93 -15.23 13.57
CA LEU A 64 -8.52 -15.55 14.88
C LEU A 64 -7.49 -16.28 15.78
N SER A 65 -6.68 -17.19 15.22
CA SER A 65 -5.60 -17.85 15.95
C SER A 65 -4.54 -16.86 16.46
N TYR A 66 -4.11 -15.88 15.64
CA TYR A 66 -3.21 -14.81 16.09
C TYR A 66 -3.81 -13.98 17.23
N MET A 67 -5.10 -13.65 17.14
CA MET A 67 -5.79 -12.89 18.19
C MET A 67 -5.91 -13.68 19.50
N GLU A 68 -6.30 -14.96 19.42
CA GLU A 68 -6.62 -15.78 20.58
C GLU A 68 -5.40 -16.39 21.27
N LYS A 69 -4.42 -16.86 20.49
CA LYS A 69 -3.28 -17.61 21.01
C LYS A 69 -2.05 -16.75 21.21
N GLU A 70 -1.83 -15.77 20.34
CA GLU A 70 -0.63 -14.96 20.37
C GLU A 70 -0.89 -13.53 20.89
N GLY A 71 -2.18 -13.17 21.03
CA GLY A 71 -2.59 -11.87 21.54
C GLY A 71 -2.34 -10.74 20.55
N CYS A 72 -2.52 -11.00 19.25
CA CYS A 72 -2.43 -9.97 18.21
C CYS A 72 -3.46 -8.88 18.48
N GLU A 73 -2.98 -7.64 18.51
CA GLU A 73 -3.78 -6.45 18.78
C GLU A 73 -4.07 -5.64 17.52
N LEU A 74 -3.23 -5.80 16.47
CA LEU A 74 -3.34 -5.00 15.25
C LEU A 74 -2.91 -5.79 14.01
N PHE A 75 -3.74 -5.79 12.98
CA PHE A 75 -3.42 -6.24 11.63
C PHE A 75 -3.11 -5.01 10.78
N PHE A 76 -1.85 -4.85 10.39
CA PHE A 76 -1.38 -3.66 9.70
C PHE A 76 -1.00 -3.96 8.25
N VAL A 77 -1.67 -3.32 7.30
CA VAL A 77 -1.49 -3.52 5.86
C VAL A 77 -0.85 -2.29 5.22
N ALA A 78 0.21 -2.47 4.46
CA ALA A 78 0.89 -1.42 3.72
C ALA A 78 1.45 -1.98 2.41
N GLU A 79 0.72 -1.81 1.33
CA GLU A 79 1.03 -2.34 -0.01
C GLU A 79 1.12 -3.87 -0.01
N TYR A 80 -0.03 -4.51 0.14
CA TYR A 80 -0.19 -5.96 0.07
C TYR A 80 -1.18 -6.36 -1.02
N SER A 81 -0.81 -7.29 -1.87
CA SER A 81 -1.55 -7.63 -3.09
C SER A 81 -2.85 -8.40 -2.86
N HIS A 82 -3.02 -8.99 -1.67
CA HIS A 82 -4.19 -9.80 -1.35
C HIS A 82 -5.10 -9.07 -0.38
N LYS A 83 -6.40 -9.31 -0.53
CA LYS A 83 -7.38 -8.86 0.46
C LYS A 83 -7.29 -9.75 1.69
N ILE A 84 -7.18 -9.15 2.88
CA ILE A 84 -7.28 -9.89 4.13
C ILE A 84 -8.75 -10.02 4.57
N PRO A 85 -9.12 -11.11 5.26
CA PRO A 85 -10.43 -11.25 5.88
C PRO A 85 -10.71 -10.16 6.91
N VAL A 86 -11.96 -9.98 7.24
CA VAL A 86 -12.40 -9.10 8.33
C VAL A 86 -13.25 -9.93 9.28
N PRO A 87 -12.65 -10.47 10.35
CA PRO A 87 -13.37 -11.27 11.33
C PRO A 87 -14.54 -10.50 11.94
N ASP A 88 -15.61 -11.22 12.25
CA ASP A 88 -16.74 -10.67 13.01
C ASP A 88 -16.46 -10.73 14.51
N ASP A 89 -15.42 -10.00 14.91
CA ASP A 89 -14.92 -9.93 16.29
C ASP A 89 -14.66 -8.48 16.67
N SER A 90 -15.20 -8.03 17.79
CA SER A 90 -15.05 -6.66 18.27
C SER A 90 -13.62 -6.30 18.68
N ARG A 91 -12.76 -7.29 18.87
CA ARG A 91 -11.33 -7.11 19.18
C ARG A 91 -10.49 -6.89 17.92
N PHE A 92 -11.07 -7.03 16.71
CA PHE A 92 -10.36 -6.85 15.47
C PHE A 92 -10.03 -5.38 15.21
N TYR A 93 -8.75 -5.07 15.20
CA TYR A 93 -8.23 -3.80 14.71
C TYR A 93 -7.42 -4.05 13.43
N GLY A 94 -7.86 -3.45 12.34
CA GLY A 94 -7.21 -3.56 11.04
C GLY A 94 -6.98 -2.19 10.43
N VAL A 95 -5.74 -1.88 10.09
CA VAL A 95 -5.32 -0.61 9.47
C VAL A 95 -4.70 -0.88 8.11
N ASN A 96 -5.07 -0.09 7.11
CA ASN A 96 -4.44 -0.11 5.79
C ASN A 96 -3.91 1.27 5.41
N ILE A 97 -2.72 1.28 4.82
CA ILE A 97 -2.16 2.46 4.14
C ILE A 97 -2.42 2.32 2.65
N HIS A 98 -3.06 3.35 2.07
CA HIS A 98 -3.40 3.41 0.66
C HIS A 98 -2.85 4.68 0.02
N SER A 99 -2.13 4.56 -1.10
CA SER A 99 -1.38 5.64 -1.74
C SER A 99 -2.26 6.56 -2.60
N SER A 100 -3.43 6.95 -2.08
CA SER A 100 -4.30 7.96 -2.67
C SER A 100 -5.05 8.78 -1.62
N LEU A 101 -5.77 9.82 -2.04
CA LEU A 101 -6.70 10.58 -1.21
C LEU A 101 -8.09 9.96 -1.25
N LEU A 102 -8.30 8.87 -0.51
CA LEU A 102 -9.62 8.24 -0.44
C LEU A 102 -10.74 9.25 -0.10
N PRO A 103 -11.92 9.13 -0.72
CA PRO A 103 -12.42 8.01 -1.53
C PRO A 103 -11.95 7.99 -2.99
N GLU A 104 -11.16 8.95 -3.44
CA GLU A 104 -10.58 8.95 -4.78
C GLU A 104 -9.43 7.94 -4.86
N GLY A 105 -9.31 7.27 -6.02
CA GLY A 105 -8.20 6.35 -6.26
C GLY A 105 -8.27 5.02 -5.52
N ARG A 106 -9.45 4.57 -5.10
CA ARG A 106 -9.62 3.18 -4.63
C ARG A 106 -9.17 2.23 -5.71
N SER A 107 -8.45 1.18 -5.39
CA SER A 107 -8.01 0.10 -6.27
C SER A 107 -6.49 -0.06 -6.29
N TYR A 108 -5.99 -0.86 -7.23
CA TYR A 108 -4.58 -1.10 -7.46
C TYR A 108 -3.93 0.08 -8.22
N TYR A 109 -2.64 0.28 -8.03
CA TYR A 109 -1.83 1.27 -8.75
C TYR A 109 -2.36 2.71 -8.67
N PRO A 110 -2.72 3.21 -7.48
CA PRO A 110 -3.32 4.55 -7.36
C PRO A 110 -2.35 5.67 -7.75
N ILE A 111 -1.05 5.49 -7.55
CA ILE A 111 0.00 6.46 -7.91
C ILE A 111 0.09 6.57 -9.43
N GLU A 112 0.26 5.43 -10.11
CA GLU A 112 0.38 5.36 -11.56
C GLU A 112 -0.87 5.92 -12.24
N CYS A 113 -2.04 5.56 -11.75
CA CYS A 113 -3.31 6.08 -12.26
C CYS A 113 -3.47 7.59 -12.04
N ALA A 114 -2.97 8.14 -10.93
CA ALA A 114 -2.98 9.58 -10.69
C ALA A 114 -2.06 10.32 -11.67
N MET A 115 -0.88 9.78 -11.93
CA MET A 115 0.08 10.33 -12.88
C MET A 115 -0.40 10.23 -14.32
N GLU A 116 -0.93 9.08 -14.75
CA GLU A 116 -1.51 8.88 -16.09
C GLU A 116 -2.65 9.87 -16.38
N ARG A 117 -3.44 10.19 -15.35
CA ARG A 117 -4.53 11.19 -15.43
C ARG A 117 -4.04 12.63 -15.37
N GLY A 118 -2.74 12.87 -15.23
CA GLY A 118 -2.15 14.19 -15.12
C GLY A 118 -2.60 14.96 -13.87
N LEU A 119 -2.91 14.25 -12.77
CA LEU A 119 -3.28 14.91 -11.53
C LEU A 119 -2.06 15.64 -10.94
N GLY A 120 -2.20 16.95 -10.69
CA GLY A 120 -1.13 17.76 -10.07
C GLY A 120 -0.94 17.50 -8.57
N ARG A 121 -1.77 16.63 -7.97
CA ARG A 121 -1.73 16.28 -6.56
C ARG A 121 -2.24 14.87 -6.32
N SER A 122 -1.75 14.25 -5.27
CA SER A 122 -2.26 13.01 -4.70
C SER A 122 -2.08 13.04 -3.18
N GLY A 123 -2.00 11.90 -2.56
CA GLY A 123 -1.76 11.78 -1.13
C GLY A 123 -1.68 10.34 -0.69
N VAL A 124 -1.69 10.17 0.61
CA VAL A 124 -1.77 8.87 1.27
C VAL A 124 -2.87 8.89 2.32
N THR A 125 -3.61 7.82 2.40
CA THR A 125 -4.69 7.61 3.38
C THR A 125 -4.38 6.42 4.26
N MET A 126 -4.45 6.61 5.55
CA MET A 126 -4.52 5.54 6.53
C MET A 126 -6.00 5.35 6.91
N HIS A 127 -6.51 4.14 6.76
CA HIS A 127 -7.92 3.85 7.01
C HIS A 127 -8.12 2.50 7.69
N LYS A 128 -9.27 2.32 8.33
CA LYS A 128 -9.69 1.02 8.87
C LYS A 128 -9.88 0.01 7.75
N ILE A 129 -9.52 -1.24 8.00
CA ILE A 129 -9.85 -2.31 7.06
C ILE A 129 -11.33 -2.62 7.17
N ALA A 130 -11.99 -2.83 6.03
CA ALA A 130 -13.41 -3.13 5.93
C ALA A 130 -13.66 -4.30 4.96
N LYS A 131 -14.85 -4.91 5.04
CA LYS A 131 -15.25 -6.01 4.13
C LYS A 131 -15.16 -5.63 2.65
N SER A 132 -15.35 -4.36 2.32
CA SER A 132 -15.17 -3.82 0.96
C SER A 132 -13.82 -3.13 0.83
N LEU A 133 -13.11 -3.41 -0.27
CA LEU A 133 -11.76 -2.88 -0.53
C LEU A 133 -11.76 -1.34 -0.46
N ASP A 134 -10.79 -0.79 0.27
CA ASP A 134 -10.53 0.65 0.44
C ASP A 134 -11.73 1.50 0.87
N ARG A 135 -12.69 0.91 1.61
CA ARG A 135 -13.93 1.58 2.03
C ARG A 135 -14.06 1.81 3.53
N GLY A 136 -13.07 1.43 4.31
CA GLY A 136 -13.07 1.67 5.74
C GLY A 136 -12.94 3.15 6.09
N ASP A 137 -13.32 3.49 7.32
CA ASP A 137 -13.24 4.85 7.82
C ASP A 137 -11.83 5.39 7.82
N ILE A 138 -11.67 6.65 7.44
CA ILE A 138 -10.38 7.33 7.33
C ILE A 138 -9.87 7.69 8.73
N LEU A 139 -8.71 7.17 9.10
CA LEU A 139 -7.98 7.50 10.31
C LEU A 139 -7.16 8.79 10.14
N ALA A 140 -6.40 8.89 9.05
CA ALA A 140 -5.61 10.05 8.69
C ALA A 140 -5.40 10.15 7.18
N GLN A 141 -5.15 11.37 6.70
CA GLN A 141 -4.78 11.63 5.31
C GLN A 141 -3.72 12.72 5.24
N ARG A 142 -2.78 12.59 4.30
CA ARG A 142 -1.78 13.60 3.95
C ARG A 142 -1.75 13.80 2.44
N LYS A 143 -1.75 15.08 2.04
CA LYS A 143 -1.66 15.49 0.63
C LYS A 143 -0.21 15.77 0.26
N TYR A 144 0.12 15.56 -1.00
CA TYR A 144 1.36 16.01 -1.60
C TYR A 144 1.15 16.38 -3.07
N ASP A 145 2.01 17.27 -3.59
CA ASP A 145 1.97 17.67 -4.99
C ASP A 145 2.76 16.70 -5.87
N ILE A 146 2.23 16.44 -7.06
CA ILE A 146 2.89 15.74 -8.14
C ILE A 146 3.46 16.80 -9.08
N GLN A 147 4.78 16.96 -9.07
CA GLN A 147 5.48 17.93 -9.92
C GLN A 147 5.66 17.37 -11.34
N PRO A 148 5.71 18.22 -12.37
CA PRO A 148 5.87 17.77 -13.76
C PRO A 148 7.11 16.89 -14.03
N GLY A 149 8.15 16.98 -13.18
CA GLY A 149 9.37 16.18 -13.28
C GLY A 149 9.33 14.85 -12.51
N ASN A 150 8.34 14.64 -11.65
CA ASN A 150 8.28 13.41 -10.83
C ASN A 150 8.02 12.17 -11.67
N ASP A 151 8.63 11.07 -11.30
CA ASP A 151 8.25 9.73 -11.71
C ASP A 151 7.48 9.01 -10.60
N SER A 152 7.03 7.78 -10.86
CA SER A 152 6.26 7.01 -9.87
C SER A 152 7.06 6.71 -8.61
N VAL A 153 8.38 6.50 -8.72
CA VAL A 153 9.26 6.24 -7.57
C VAL A 153 9.32 7.44 -6.64
N ASP A 154 9.45 8.67 -7.20
CA ASP A 154 9.41 9.91 -6.42
C ASP A 154 8.12 10.01 -5.61
N ILE A 155 6.99 9.61 -6.22
CA ILE A 155 5.68 9.67 -5.57
C ILE A 155 5.56 8.60 -4.49
N TYR A 156 6.07 7.38 -4.71
CA TYR A 156 6.14 6.36 -3.68
C TYR A 156 6.95 6.82 -2.48
N LEU A 157 8.11 7.45 -2.68
CA LEU A 157 8.94 8.00 -1.60
C LEU A 157 8.22 9.11 -0.81
N LYS A 158 7.48 9.98 -1.51
CA LYS A 158 6.62 11.00 -0.85
C LYS A 158 5.54 10.34 -0.01
N SER A 159 4.87 9.33 -0.57
CA SER A 159 3.83 8.56 0.12
C SER A 159 4.37 7.89 1.37
N GLY A 160 5.53 7.24 1.29
CA GLY A 160 6.19 6.57 2.41
C GLY A 160 6.49 7.50 3.58
N ARG A 161 7.07 8.68 3.30
CA ARG A 161 7.36 9.68 4.35
C ARG A 161 6.10 10.17 5.06
N GLN A 162 5.02 10.42 4.32
CA GLN A 162 3.75 10.82 4.90
C GLN A 162 3.09 9.69 5.68
N ALA A 163 3.17 8.46 5.18
CA ALA A 163 2.67 7.27 5.85
C ALA A 163 3.36 7.06 7.19
N LEU A 164 4.68 7.13 7.24
CA LEU A 164 5.45 7.00 8.48
C LEU A 164 5.03 8.04 9.54
N SER A 165 4.82 9.30 9.12
CA SER A 165 4.34 10.35 10.04
C SER A 165 2.96 10.00 10.62
N MET A 166 2.02 9.54 9.77
CA MET A 166 0.68 9.15 10.24
C MET A 166 0.71 7.94 11.16
N VAL A 167 1.58 6.97 10.88
CA VAL A 167 1.74 5.77 11.73
C VAL A 167 2.29 6.13 13.10
N LYS A 168 3.26 7.03 13.18
CA LYS A 168 3.76 7.54 14.46
C LYS A 168 2.64 8.20 15.27
N GLU A 169 1.84 9.08 14.64
CA GLU A 169 0.68 9.72 15.30
C GLU A 169 -0.38 8.70 15.75
N LEU A 170 -0.61 7.63 14.99
CA LEU A 170 -1.50 6.54 15.37
C LEU A 170 -0.98 5.81 16.62
N MET A 171 0.31 5.46 16.61
CA MET A 171 0.91 4.68 17.71
C MET A 171 1.10 5.48 18.99
N GLU A 172 1.20 6.81 18.92
CA GLU A 172 1.25 7.70 20.09
C GLU A 172 -0.09 7.72 20.83
N ASP A 173 -1.24 7.65 20.13
CA ASP A 173 -2.57 7.69 20.76
C ASP A 173 -3.59 6.93 19.89
N PHE A 174 -3.46 5.60 19.92
CA PHE A 174 -4.25 4.70 19.09
C PHE A 174 -5.76 4.87 19.30
N ASP A 175 -6.21 4.89 20.54
CA ASP A 175 -7.64 4.94 20.87
C ASP A 175 -8.29 6.24 20.38
N ARG A 176 -7.59 7.37 20.53
CA ARG A 176 -8.06 8.66 20.05
C ARG A 176 -8.16 8.68 18.51
N VAL A 177 -7.11 8.23 17.82
CA VAL A 177 -7.10 8.22 16.33
C VAL A 177 -8.16 7.26 15.82
N TRP A 178 -8.26 6.07 16.42
CA TRP A 178 -9.26 5.06 16.04
C TRP A 178 -10.70 5.53 16.22
N SER A 179 -11.00 6.15 17.36
CA SER A 179 -12.35 6.63 17.71
C SER A 179 -12.78 7.85 16.87
N ASN A 180 -11.82 8.67 16.43
CA ASN A 180 -12.08 9.85 15.59
C ASN A 180 -12.06 9.56 14.08
N ALA A 181 -12.05 8.28 13.68
CA ALA A 181 -12.10 7.91 12.27
C ALA A 181 -13.33 8.47 11.56
N ARG A 182 -13.15 8.92 10.33
CA ARG A 182 -14.18 9.60 9.54
C ARG A 182 -14.70 8.69 8.43
N PRO A 183 -16.03 8.50 8.28
CA PRO A 183 -16.56 7.69 7.21
C PRO A 183 -16.27 8.31 5.83
N GLN A 184 -16.07 7.46 4.84
CA GLN A 184 -15.94 7.88 3.45
C GLN A 184 -17.34 8.16 2.88
N LYS A 185 -17.73 9.44 2.79
CA LYS A 185 -19.09 9.86 2.39
C LYS A 185 -19.37 9.68 0.90
N GLU A 186 -18.37 9.84 0.05
CA GLU A 186 -18.54 9.81 -1.40
C GLU A 186 -18.41 8.39 -1.96
N LYS A 187 -19.32 8.05 -2.88
CA LYS A 187 -19.30 6.75 -3.59
C LYS A 187 -18.62 6.90 -4.96
N LEU A 188 -17.35 7.30 -4.95
CA LEU A 188 -16.58 7.36 -6.18
C LEU A 188 -16.28 5.96 -6.73
N PRO A 189 -16.20 5.80 -8.06
CA PRO A 189 -15.88 4.52 -8.67
C PRO A 189 -14.44 4.12 -8.34
N TYR A 190 -14.17 2.82 -8.41
CA TYR A 190 -12.80 2.32 -8.38
C TYR A 190 -12.04 2.75 -9.63
N TRP A 191 -10.75 3.05 -9.49
CA TRP A 191 -9.90 3.22 -10.64
C TRP A 191 -9.54 1.84 -11.23
N ASN A 192 -9.64 1.72 -12.54
CA ASN A 192 -9.28 0.49 -13.22
C ASN A 192 -7.75 0.33 -13.24
N ARG A 193 -7.29 -0.93 -13.29
CA ARG A 193 -5.88 -1.19 -13.59
C ARG A 193 -5.52 -0.59 -14.95
N PRO A 194 -4.29 -0.06 -15.10
CA PRO A 194 -3.79 0.33 -16.40
C PRO A 194 -3.91 -0.83 -17.39
N LYS A 195 -4.33 -0.54 -18.62
CA LYS A 195 -4.39 -1.56 -19.68
C LYS A 195 -2.98 -1.86 -20.15
N LYS A 196 -2.76 -3.10 -20.64
CA LYS A 196 -1.44 -3.51 -21.17
C LYS A 196 -0.94 -2.57 -22.26
N GLU A 197 -1.84 -2.06 -23.09
CA GLU A 197 -1.52 -1.12 -24.18
C GLU A 197 -1.00 0.22 -23.65
N ALA A 198 -1.48 0.65 -22.47
CA ALA A 198 -0.99 1.89 -21.81
C ALA A 198 0.43 1.73 -21.26
N LEU A 199 0.89 0.52 -21.03
CA LEU A 199 2.22 0.20 -20.53
C LEU A 199 3.23 -0.01 -21.68
N ALA A 200 2.77 -0.11 -22.91
CA ALA A 200 3.60 -0.48 -24.05
C ALA A 200 4.28 0.71 -24.70
N LEU A 201 5.60 0.72 -24.72
CA LEU A 201 6.41 1.61 -25.54
C LEU A 201 6.53 1.03 -26.94
N ASN A 202 6.28 1.83 -27.96
CA ASN A 202 6.38 1.40 -29.36
C ASN A 202 7.04 2.47 -30.24
N HIS A 203 7.49 2.07 -31.41
CA HIS A 203 8.25 2.91 -32.34
C HIS A 203 7.46 4.07 -32.97
N SER A 204 6.14 4.12 -32.82
CA SER A 204 5.32 5.23 -33.31
C SER A 204 5.22 6.37 -32.29
N MET A 205 5.66 6.15 -31.06
CA MET A 205 5.67 7.18 -30.01
C MET A 205 6.80 8.19 -30.24
N THR A 206 6.50 9.45 -29.94
CA THR A 206 7.54 10.45 -29.73
C THR A 206 8.32 10.16 -28.46
N VAL A 207 9.51 10.74 -28.35
CA VAL A 207 10.33 10.62 -27.13
C VAL A 207 9.59 11.14 -25.89
N GLU A 208 8.79 12.20 -26.05
CA GLU A 208 8.00 12.81 -24.97
C GLU A 208 6.89 11.85 -24.49
N GLU A 209 6.16 11.23 -25.40
CA GLU A 209 5.13 10.23 -25.09
C GLU A 209 5.74 9.01 -24.38
N ALA A 210 6.83 8.47 -24.90
CA ALA A 210 7.52 7.34 -24.30
C ALA A 210 8.03 7.67 -22.88
N ARG A 211 8.59 8.87 -22.69
CA ARG A 211 8.98 9.35 -21.36
C ARG A 211 7.79 9.48 -20.43
N GLY A 212 6.65 9.97 -20.91
CA GLY A 212 5.42 10.07 -20.15
C GLY A 212 4.96 8.73 -19.60
N VAL A 213 4.89 7.72 -20.48
CA VAL A 213 4.55 6.33 -20.09
C VAL A 213 5.55 5.79 -19.07
N TYR A 214 6.85 5.89 -19.37
CA TYR A 214 7.89 5.38 -18.46
C TYR A 214 7.85 6.05 -17.08
N ARG A 215 7.64 7.35 -17.00
CA ARG A 215 7.53 8.07 -15.73
C ARG A 215 6.37 7.59 -14.87
N CYS A 216 5.22 7.26 -15.49
CA CYS A 216 4.06 6.76 -14.77
C CYS A 216 4.25 5.32 -14.30
N PHE A 217 4.78 4.46 -15.17
CA PHE A 217 4.73 3.02 -14.99
C PHE A 217 6.10 2.37 -14.75
N ASN A 218 7.20 3.10 -14.99
CA ASN A 218 8.57 2.66 -14.73
C ASN A 218 8.82 1.22 -15.24
N LYS A 219 9.24 0.30 -14.36
CA LYS A 219 9.55 -1.09 -14.69
C LYS A 219 8.34 -1.91 -15.20
N MET A 220 7.11 -1.44 -15.02
CA MET A 220 5.92 -2.08 -15.62
C MET A 220 5.84 -1.83 -17.13
N THR A 221 6.64 -0.91 -17.69
CA THR A 221 6.61 -0.64 -19.12
C THR A 221 7.18 -1.80 -19.90
N THR A 222 6.51 -2.14 -20.99
CA THR A 222 6.97 -3.14 -21.96
C THR A 222 7.37 -2.47 -23.26
N VAL A 223 8.33 -3.06 -23.99
CA VAL A 223 8.75 -2.55 -25.30
C VAL A 223 8.18 -3.45 -26.40
N CYS A 224 7.31 -2.88 -27.24
CA CYS A 224 6.76 -3.59 -28.39
C CYS A 224 7.60 -3.34 -29.63
N ILE A 225 8.31 -4.37 -30.09
CA ILE A 225 9.05 -4.36 -31.35
C ILE A 225 8.28 -5.22 -32.38
N ASP A 226 7.90 -4.63 -33.49
CA ASP A 226 7.18 -5.30 -34.60
C ASP A 226 5.92 -6.09 -34.16
N GLY A 227 5.15 -5.53 -33.22
CA GLY A 227 3.92 -6.15 -32.73
C GLY A 227 4.14 -7.33 -31.77
N ARG A 228 5.35 -7.54 -31.27
CA ARG A 228 5.69 -8.49 -30.21
C ARG A 228 6.09 -7.71 -28.94
N SER A 229 5.44 -8.05 -27.84
CA SER A 229 5.76 -7.54 -26.47
C SER A 229 6.63 -8.53 -25.73
#